data_d51397fcb417a28bffc8a9960d4b6d00
#
_entry.id   d51397fcb417a28bffc8a9960d4b6d00
#
_cell.length_a   1.000
_cell.length_b   1.000
_cell.length_c   1.000
_cell.angle_alpha   90.00
_cell.angle_beta   90.00
_cell.angle_gamma   90.00
#
_symmetry.space_group_name_H-M   'P 1'
#
loop_
_entity.id
_entity.type
_entity.pdbx_description
1 polymer ?
#
loop_
_entity_poly.entity_id
_entity_poly.type
_entity_poly.pdbx_seq_one_letter_code
_entity_poly.pdbx_strand_id
1 'polypeptide(L)'
;MYDQSFLELEEIMGDEKWSFEVLEAKFLACKGAKKWEHAEAHANLIRVHHPHLVDGWIMLAESLCELKGAEKAVEALLLDEERFGKSARYVYAIGRYYALANEIQRAREYIRRAIKMDGSLRAEFLEDSAFDSVWDSF
;
A
#
# COMPACT_ATOMS: atom_id res chain seq x y z
N MET A 1 10.26 -19.77 -11.35
CA MET A 1 9.40 -20.17 -10.26
C MET A 1 9.49 -19.14 -9.16
N TYR A 2 8.38 -18.97 -8.53
CA TYR A 2 8.16 -17.93 -7.57
C TYR A 2 9.09 -17.99 -6.35
N ASP A 3 9.16 -19.16 -5.71
CA ASP A 3 10.02 -19.32 -4.54
C ASP A 3 11.50 -19.29 -4.92
N GLN A 4 11.81 -19.69 -6.14
CA GLN A 4 13.17 -19.65 -6.64
C GLN A 4 13.66 -18.21 -6.83
N SER A 5 12.76 -17.29 -7.18
CA SER A 5 13.12 -15.87 -7.30
C SER A 5 13.65 -15.31 -5.98
N PHE A 6 13.05 -15.72 -4.86
CA PHE A 6 13.51 -15.26 -3.56
C PHE A 6 14.89 -15.79 -3.24
N LEU A 7 15.14 -17.07 -3.53
CA LEU A 7 16.44 -17.66 -3.28
C LEU A 7 17.52 -17.00 -4.11
N GLU A 8 17.22 -16.71 -5.38
CA GLU A 8 18.15 -16.01 -6.25
C GLU A 8 18.48 -14.61 -5.76
N LEU A 9 17.46 -13.88 -5.28
CA LEU A 9 17.67 -12.54 -4.73
C LEU A 9 18.57 -12.60 -3.50
N GLU A 10 18.35 -13.55 -2.62
CA GLU A 10 19.18 -13.69 -1.42
C GLU A 10 20.61 -14.06 -1.75
N GLU A 11 20.83 -14.92 -2.74
CA GLU A 11 22.18 -15.29 -3.17
C GLU A 11 22.92 -14.11 -3.78
N ILE A 12 22.25 -13.34 -4.65
CA ILE A 12 22.87 -12.23 -5.35
C ILE A 12 23.16 -11.08 -4.41
N MET A 13 22.23 -10.76 -3.53
CA MET A 13 22.33 -9.57 -2.69
C MET A 13 23.12 -9.78 -1.40
N GLY A 14 23.30 -11.04 -0.99
CA GLY A 14 24.11 -11.35 0.19
C GLY A 14 23.69 -10.58 1.43
N ASP A 15 24.59 -9.71 1.93
CA ASP A 15 24.34 -8.95 3.15
C ASP A 15 23.28 -7.88 2.99
N GLU A 16 22.85 -7.60 1.76
CA GLU A 16 21.80 -6.62 1.49
C GLU A 16 20.39 -7.18 1.55
N LYS A 17 20.23 -8.41 2.04
CA LYS A 17 18.92 -9.07 2.05
C LYS A 17 17.81 -8.30 2.77
N TRP A 18 18.16 -7.37 3.64
CA TRP A 18 17.21 -6.54 4.36
C TRP A 18 17.07 -5.14 3.74
N SER A 19 17.71 -4.87 2.61
CA SER A 19 17.57 -3.58 1.95
C SER A 19 16.14 -3.41 1.46
N PHE A 20 15.71 -2.15 1.35
CA PHE A 20 14.38 -1.86 0.85
C PHE A 20 14.16 -2.46 -0.54
N GLU A 21 15.15 -2.32 -1.43
CA GLU A 21 15.04 -2.78 -2.81
C GLU A 21 14.82 -4.29 -2.89
N VAL A 22 15.53 -5.06 -2.07
CA VAL A 22 15.37 -6.51 -2.05
C VAL A 22 14.01 -6.90 -1.49
N LEU A 23 13.63 -6.27 -0.37
CA LEU A 23 12.34 -6.58 0.25
C LEU A 23 11.18 -6.17 -0.63
N GLU A 24 11.30 -5.04 -1.34
CA GLU A 24 10.29 -4.61 -2.30
C GLU A 24 10.18 -5.61 -3.45
N ALA A 25 11.31 -6.08 -3.98
CA ALA A 25 11.29 -7.07 -5.06
C ALA A 25 10.58 -8.35 -4.62
N LYS A 26 10.83 -8.79 -3.38
CA LYS A 26 10.18 -9.97 -2.84
C LYS A 26 8.67 -9.74 -2.67
N PHE A 27 8.29 -8.57 -2.17
CA PHE A 27 6.88 -8.22 -2.06
C PHE A 27 6.20 -8.26 -3.42
N LEU A 28 6.80 -7.62 -4.43
CA LEU A 28 6.22 -7.55 -5.77
C LEU A 28 6.10 -8.94 -6.40
N ALA A 29 7.07 -9.83 -6.15
CA ALA A 29 6.99 -11.20 -6.63
C ALA A 29 5.82 -11.94 -5.98
N CYS A 30 5.62 -11.76 -4.67
CA CYS A 30 4.49 -12.35 -3.96
C CYS A 30 3.16 -11.83 -4.49
N LYS A 31 3.07 -10.53 -4.68
CA LYS A 31 1.89 -9.87 -5.22
C LYS A 31 1.57 -10.41 -6.62
N GLY A 32 2.58 -10.48 -7.48
CA GLY A 32 2.41 -10.98 -8.85
C GLY A 32 1.90 -12.41 -8.90
N ALA A 33 2.30 -13.23 -7.95
CA ALA A 33 1.85 -14.62 -7.84
C ALA A 33 0.58 -14.75 -7.00
N LYS A 34 0.02 -13.64 -6.53
CA LYS A 34 -1.16 -13.58 -5.67
C LYS A 34 -1.00 -14.36 -4.37
N LYS A 35 0.23 -14.43 -3.88
CA LYS A 35 0.52 -15.05 -2.58
C LYS A 35 0.53 -13.97 -1.52
N TRP A 36 -0.67 -13.52 -1.16
CA TRP A 36 -0.83 -12.34 -0.32
C TRP A 36 -0.36 -12.52 1.12
N GLU A 37 -0.39 -13.74 1.63
CA GLU A 37 0.14 -14.00 2.98
C GLU A 37 1.64 -13.79 3.02
N HIS A 38 2.35 -14.23 1.98
CA HIS A 38 3.78 -13.99 1.86
C HIS A 38 4.07 -12.52 1.60
N ALA A 39 3.22 -11.86 0.79
CA ALA A 39 3.35 -10.44 0.54
C ALA A 39 3.23 -9.65 1.85
N GLU A 40 2.25 -10.01 2.68
CA GLU A 40 2.06 -9.38 3.99
C GLU A 40 3.32 -9.51 4.85
N ALA A 41 3.91 -10.70 4.88
CA ALA A 41 5.11 -10.94 5.65
C ALA A 41 6.26 -10.04 5.21
N HIS A 42 6.44 -9.86 3.89
CA HIS A 42 7.49 -8.99 3.37
C HIS A 42 7.20 -7.51 3.61
N ALA A 43 5.93 -7.11 3.55
CA ALA A 43 5.55 -5.74 3.92
C ALA A 43 5.90 -5.45 5.37
N ASN A 44 5.66 -6.41 6.26
CA ASN A 44 6.02 -6.26 7.67
C ASN A 44 7.52 -6.18 7.87
N LEU A 45 8.30 -6.92 7.09
CA LEU A 45 9.76 -6.81 7.15
C LEU A 45 10.22 -5.41 6.73
N ILE A 46 9.58 -4.83 5.72
CA ILE A 46 9.89 -3.45 5.31
C ILE A 46 9.58 -2.49 6.44
N ARG A 47 8.46 -2.66 7.13
CA ARG A 47 8.11 -1.80 8.25
C ARG A 47 9.13 -1.88 9.38
N VAL A 48 9.64 -3.07 9.65
CA VAL A 48 10.61 -3.29 10.73
C VAL A 48 11.98 -2.71 10.37
N HIS A 49 12.44 -2.95 9.16
CA HIS A 49 13.78 -2.54 8.73
C HIS A 49 13.85 -1.12 8.20
N HIS A 50 12.72 -0.57 7.72
CA HIS A 50 12.66 0.77 7.13
C HIS A 50 11.44 1.52 7.67
N PRO A 51 11.41 1.77 8.99
CA PRO A 51 10.21 2.34 9.63
C PRO A 51 9.91 3.78 9.25
N HIS A 52 10.86 4.48 8.63
CA HIS A 52 10.66 5.85 8.18
C HIS A 52 9.99 5.96 6.81
N LEU A 53 9.87 4.84 6.08
CA LEU A 53 9.26 4.83 4.76
C LEU A 53 7.78 4.46 4.87
N VAL A 54 6.92 5.21 4.19
CA VAL A 54 5.48 4.89 4.15
C VAL A 54 5.21 3.60 3.37
N ASP A 55 6.16 3.19 2.53
CA ASP A 55 6.01 2.06 1.61
C ASP A 55 5.56 0.78 2.30
N GLY A 56 6.18 0.45 3.43
CA GLY A 56 5.83 -0.78 4.15
C GLY A 56 4.38 -0.79 4.63
N TRP A 57 3.90 0.36 5.09
CA TRP A 57 2.50 0.48 5.54
C TRP A 57 1.52 0.38 4.40
N ILE A 58 1.84 1.02 3.26
CA ILE A 58 0.99 0.98 2.08
C ILE A 58 0.95 -0.45 1.51
N MET A 59 2.10 -1.13 1.45
CA MET A 59 2.19 -2.51 0.99
C MET A 59 1.43 -3.46 1.92
N LEU A 60 1.52 -3.22 3.23
CA LEU A 60 0.75 -4.01 4.20
C LEU A 60 -0.75 -3.83 3.98
N ALA A 61 -1.19 -2.59 3.78
CA ALA A 61 -2.60 -2.32 3.52
C ALA A 61 -3.09 -3.02 2.26
N GLU A 62 -2.27 -3.03 1.22
CA GLU A 62 -2.61 -3.72 -0.03
C GLU A 62 -2.81 -5.22 0.21
N SER A 63 -1.90 -5.83 0.98
CA SER A 63 -2.01 -7.25 1.31
C SER A 63 -3.24 -7.53 2.17
N LEU A 64 -3.50 -6.69 3.17
CA LEU A 64 -4.65 -6.86 4.05
C LEU A 64 -5.96 -6.71 3.29
N CYS A 65 -6.01 -5.80 2.33
CA CYS A 65 -7.21 -5.63 1.50
C CYS A 65 -7.57 -6.92 0.78
N GLU A 66 -6.57 -7.59 0.22
CA GLU A 66 -6.79 -8.85 -0.50
C GLU A 66 -7.11 -10.01 0.44
N LEU A 67 -6.49 -10.04 1.62
CA LEU A 67 -6.67 -11.13 2.57
C LEU A 67 -7.91 -10.98 3.44
N LYS A 68 -8.23 -9.76 3.84
CA LYS A 68 -9.24 -9.51 4.87
C LYS A 68 -10.26 -8.43 4.51
N GLY A 69 -10.06 -7.73 3.41
CA GLY A 69 -10.97 -6.69 2.95
C GLY A 69 -10.46 -5.28 3.19
N ALA A 70 -11.10 -4.35 2.49
CA ALA A 70 -10.68 -2.95 2.49
C ALA A 70 -10.77 -2.29 3.86
N GLU A 71 -11.75 -2.70 4.68
CA GLU A 71 -11.89 -2.13 6.02
C GLU A 71 -10.67 -2.39 6.88
N LYS A 72 -10.09 -3.59 6.77
CA LYS A 72 -8.88 -3.93 7.52
C LYS A 72 -7.67 -3.14 7.02
N ALA A 73 -7.61 -2.88 5.72
CA ALA A 73 -6.56 -2.05 5.15
C ALA A 73 -6.64 -0.62 5.72
N VAL A 74 -7.85 -0.05 5.79
CA VAL A 74 -8.06 1.27 6.37
C VAL A 74 -7.63 1.28 7.84
N GLU A 75 -8.06 0.30 8.62
CA GLU A 75 -7.70 0.24 10.04
C GLU A 75 -6.19 0.25 10.24
N ALA A 76 -5.47 -0.53 9.44
CA ALA A 76 -4.02 -0.59 9.54
C ALA A 76 -3.36 0.75 9.23
N LEU A 77 -3.86 1.45 8.21
CA LEU A 77 -3.30 2.76 7.84
C LEU A 77 -3.64 3.83 8.88
N LEU A 78 -4.84 3.79 9.45
CA LEU A 78 -5.26 4.78 10.44
C LEU A 78 -4.43 4.72 11.72
N LEU A 79 -3.90 3.55 12.06
CA LEU A 79 -3.07 3.40 13.25
C LEU A 79 -1.85 4.33 13.25
N ASP A 80 -1.30 4.60 12.07
CA ASP A 80 -0.12 5.44 11.92
C ASP A 80 -0.40 6.71 11.14
N GLU A 81 -1.66 7.11 11.05
CA GLU A 81 -2.05 8.30 10.31
C GLU A 81 -1.37 9.58 10.81
N GLU A 82 -1.24 9.70 12.11
CA GLU A 82 -0.60 10.88 12.70
C GLU A 82 0.85 10.99 12.26
N ARG A 83 1.53 9.86 12.21
CA ARG A 83 2.94 9.79 11.83
C ARG A 83 3.14 10.10 10.34
N PHE A 84 2.29 9.56 9.49
CA PHE A 84 2.45 9.65 8.05
C PHE A 84 1.45 10.58 7.35
N GLY A 85 0.67 11.33 8.11
CA GLY A 85 -0.38 12.18 7.56
C GLY A 85 0.11 13.31 6.67
N LYS A 86 1.42 13.57 6.63
CA LYS A 86 2.00 14.57 5.74
C LYS A 86 2.46 13.97 4.41
N SER A 87 2.35 12.67 4.25
CA SER A 87 2.64 12.00 2.99
C SER A 87 1.38 11.95 2.14
N ALA A 88 1.39 12.60 0.99
CA ALA A 88 0.24 12.59 0.09
C ALA A 88 -0.10 11.17 -0.36
N ARG A 89 0.92 10.33 -0.60
CA ARG A 89 0.72 8.94 -0.98
C ARG A 89 -0.01 8.16 0.11
N TYR A 90 0.33 8.42 1.37
CA TYR A 90 -0.30 7.75 2.51
C TYR A 90 -1.77 8.17 2.63
N VAL A 91 -2.03 9.45 2.53
CA VAL A 91 -3.40 10.00 2.59
C VAL A 91 -4.23 9.46 1.42
N TYR A 92 -3.63 9.41 0.23
CA TYR A 92 -4.29 8.85 -0.94
C TYR A 92 -4.66 7.38 -0.71
N ALA A 93 -3.73 6.61 -0.16
CA ALA A 93 -3.98 5.18 0.12
C ALA A 93 -5.17 5.00 1.06
N ILE A 94 -5.27 5.81 2.11
CA ILE A 94 -6.41 5.75 3.02
C ILE A 94 -7.70 6.01 2.25
N GLY A 95 -7.73 7.06 1.43
CA GLY A 95 -8.90 7.38 0.62
C GLY A 95 -9.28 6.25 -0.33
N ARG A 96 -8.29 5.63 -0.93
CA ARG A 96 -8.50 4.52 -1.86
C ARG A 96 -9.19 3.33 -1.18
N TYR A 97 -8.71 2.96 0.00
CA TYR A 97 -9.30 1.82 0.71
C TYR A 97 -10.64 2.17 1.34
N TYR A 98 -10.88 3.41 1.73
CA TYR A 98 -12.22 3.83 2.11
C TYR A 98 -13.20 3.67 0.95
N ALA A 99 -12.77 4.04 -0.27
CA ALA A 99 -13.62 3.89 -1.45
C ALA A 99 -13.95 2.41 -1.71
N LEU A 100 -12.95 1.55 -1.59
CA LEU A 100 -13.15 0.11 -1.77
C LEU A 100 -14.02 -0.49 -0.66
N ALA A 101 -14.04 0.13 0.52
CA ALA A 101 -14.90 -0.27 1.63
C ALA A 101 -16.29 0.36 1.53
N ASN A 102 -16.55 1.09 0.45
CA ASN A 102 -17.83 1.78 0.21
C ASN A 102 -18.14 2.88 1.24
N GLU A 103 -17.09 3.44 1.83
CA GLU A 103 -17.19 4.60 2.72
C GLU A 103 -16.95 5.86 1.92
N ILE A 104 -17.96 6.25 1.12
CA ILE A 104 -17.82 7.26 0.07
C ILE A 104 -17.45 8.64 0.60
N GLN A 105 -18.09 9.10 1.69
CA GLN A 105 -17.82 10.44 2.22
C GLN A 105 -16.39 10.56 2.73
N ARG A 106 -15.92 9.54 3.44
CA ARG A 106 -14.55 9.54 3.96
C ARG A 106 -13.53 9.44 2.83
N ALA A 107 -13.83 8.63 1.82
CA ALA A 107 -12.98 8.53 0.65
C ALA A 107 -12.80 9.90 -0.01
N ARG A 108 -13.89 10.64 -0.18
CA ARG A 108 -13.85 11.97 -0.78
C ARG A 108 -12.98 12.92 0.03
N GLU A 109 -13.12 12.91 1.35
CA GLU A 109 -12.34 13.78 2.22
C GLU A 109 -10.84 13.51 2.08
N TYR A 110 -10.45 12.25 2.13
CA TYR A 110 -9.05 11.88 2.04
C TYR A 110 -8.47 12.15 0.65
N ILE A 111 -9.23 11.89 -0.41
CA ILE A 111 -8.76 12.16 -1.76
C ILE A 111 -8.59 13.66 -2.01
N ARG A 112 -9.52 14.46 -1.56
CA ARG A 112 -9.39 15.93 -1.69
C ARG A 112 -8.13 16.42 -0.99
N ARG A 113 -7.89 15.90 0.20
CA ARG A 113 -6.71 16.26 0.98
C ARG A 113 -5.43 15.83 0.30
N ALA A 114 -5.39 14.60 -0.22
CA ALA A 114 -4.22 14.08 -0.91
C ALA A 114 -3.89 14.90 -2.15
N ILE A 115 -4.89 15.21 -2.98
CA ILE A 115 -4.70 16.00 -4.20
C ILE A 115 -4.27 17.42 -3.87
N LYS A 116 -4.78 17.98 -2.78
CA LYS A 116 -4.37 19.31 -2.34
C LYS A 116 -2.90 19.31 -1.92
N MET A 117 -2.44 18.20 -1.31
CA MET A 117 -1.04 18.06 -0.90
C MET A 117 -0.12 17.83 -2.10
N ASP A 118 -0.59 17.08 -3.09
CA ASP A 118 0.18 16.76 -4.30
C ASP A 118 -0.77 16.66 -5.49
N GLY A 119 -0.81 17.72 -6.28
CA GLY A 119 -1.71 17.82 -7.43
C GLY A 119 -1.49 16.76 -8.50
N SER A 120 -0.30 16.14 -8.54
CA SER A 120 -0.02 15.11 -9.53
C SER A 120 -0.88 13.85 -9.30
N LEU A 121 -1.40 13.67 -8.08
CA LEU A 121 -2.28 12.55 -7.78
C LEU A 121 -3.63 12.62 -8.47
N ARG A 122 -4.00 13.79 -8.99
CA ARG A 122 -5.27 13.93 -9.72
C ARG A 122 -5.35 12.99 -10.92
N ALA A 123 -4.25 12.89 -11.69
CA ALA A 123 -4.22 12.01 -12.85
C ALA A 123 -4.39 10.54 -12.44
N GLU A 124 -3.71 10.14 -11.37
CA GLU A 124 -3.82 8.79 -10.85
C GLU A 124 -5.23 8.50 -10.35
N PHE A 125 -5.84 9.45 -9.64
CA PHE A 125 -7.22 9.33 -9.15
C PHE A 125 -8.21 9.13 -10.29
N LEU A 126 -8.05 9.89 -11.37
CA LEU A 126 -8.96 9.81 -12.51
C LEU A 126 -8.95 8.43 -13.19
N GLU A 127 -7.86 7.71 -13.11
CA GLU A 127 -7.72 6.40 -13.73
C GLU A 127 -7.85 5.23 -12.75
N ASP A 128 -7.97 5.51 -11.46
CA ASP A 128 -8.00 4.46 -10.43
C ASP A 128 -9.42 3.90 -10.28
N SER A 129 -9.62 2.66 -10.70
CA SER A 129 -10.94 2.01 -10.64
C SER A 129 -11.46 1.83 -9.21
N ALA A 130 -10.58 1.93 -8.21
CA ALA A 130 -11.00 1.86 -6.81
C ALA A 130 -12.00 2.95 -6.47
N PHE A 131 -12.01 4.06 -7.20
CA PHE A 131 -12.89 5.20 -6.94
C PHE A 131 -14.13 5.25 -7.82
N ASP A 132 -14.42 4.19 -8.56
CA ASP A 132 -15.59 4.17 -9.44
C ASP A 132 -16.88 4.50 -8.69
N SER A 133 -17.05 3.97 -7.50
CA SER A 133 -18.25 4.24 -6.69
C SER A 133 -18.30 5.69 -6.18
N VAL A 134 -17.15 6.34 -6.12
CA VAL A 134 -17.06 7.72 -5.64
C VAL A 134 -17.52 8.71 -6.71
N TRP A 135 -17.33 8.38 -7.98
CA TRP A 135 -17.69 9.28 -9.10
C TRP A 135 -19.17 9.64 -9.09
N ASP A 136 -20.03 8.71 -8.74
CA ASP A 136 -21.47 8.96 -8.76
C ASP A 136 -21.89 9.98 -7.69
N SER A 137 -21.04 10.25 -6.70
CA SER A 137 -21.34 11.18 -5.62
C SER A 137 -20.67 12.53 -5.77
N PHE A 138 -19.88 12.70 -6.80
CA PHE A 138 -19.30 14.00 -7.15
C PHE A 138 -20.26 14.73 -8.12
#